data_c35f2e2ef3bd6e7a29c43372534ca987
#
_entry.id   c35f2e2ef3bd6e7a29c43372534ca987
#
_cell.length_a   1.000
_cell.length_b   1.000
_cell.length_c   1.000
_cell.angle_alpha   90.00
_cell.angle_beta   90.00
_cell.angle_gamma   90.00
#
_symmetry.space_group_name_H-M   'P 1'
#
loop_
_entity.id
_entity.type
_entity.pdbx_description
1 polymer ?
#
loop_
_entity_poly.entity_id
_entity_poly.type
_entity_poly.pdbx_seq_one_letter_code
_entity_poly.pdbx_strand_id
1 'polypeptide(L)'
;MTTEEILKLIQDKQYSTVRTELSEWNEADIAQILEEIEDTEQQVKVFRILPKSIAADVFAYLPIEVEQKIITLITDREATNIINNLMADDAADLMEEMPAGVVKKLLANVSSEQRRDINHLLRYPDDSAGSIMTVEFVDLKASLTVAQAIERIRRTGVDKETINIAYVLDKERHLIGTVALRYLLLHNEDEIIGDFMNDNIISVNTLTDQEEVAKLMQKYDFTTMPVVDNEERLVGIVTVDDIIDIITEEVTEDIEKMAAIVPSDKSYMRTSVFETWKKRIPWLLLLMVSATFTGGIIRNFEEALATCTVLTMFIPMLMDTGGNAGGQASVTIIRGLSLEEIEFEDIFKVMWKEFRVALACGATLAVCNFVKLLTFDKVGVRVAMVVCLTLVVAVTIAKLIGCVLPMLAKKIGFDPAVMASPFITTIVDALSLIAYFAIATRFLNLS
;
A
#
# COMPACT_ATOMS: atom_id res chain seq x y z
N MET A 1 23.30 -18.93 14.03
CA MET A 1 23.14 -18.59 15.48
C MET A 1 21.75 -18.00 15.70
N THR A 2 21.17 -18.18 16.88
CA THR A 2 19.90 -17.51 17.24
C THR A 2 20.20 -16.17 17.94
N THR A 3 19.21 -15.30 18.01
CA THR A 3 19.27 -14.02 18.74
C THR A 3 19.69 -14.22 20.20
N GLU A 4 19.20 -15.28 20.87
CA GLU A 4 19.58 -15.62 22.23
C GLU A 4 21.06 -16.01 22.37
N GLU A 5 21.61 -16.76 21.40
CA GLU A 5 23.01 -17.14 21.37
C GLU A 5 23.92 -15.92 21.21
N ILE A 6 23.56 -14.97 20.34
CA ILE A 6 24.28 -13.71 20.15
C ILE A 6 24.28 -12.90 21.44
N LEU A 7 23.10 -12.72 22.06
CA LEU A 7 22.98 -11.99 23.32
C LEU A 7 23.80 -12.63 24.46
N LYS A 8 23.86 -13.97 24.51
CA LYS A 8 24.70 -14.69 25.46
C LYS A 8 26.20 -14.43 25.23
N LEU A 9 26.66 -14.50 23.99
CA LEU A 9 28.06 -14.19 23.65
C LEU A 9 28.44 -12.75 24.01
N ILE A 10 27.49 -11.79 23.86
CA ILE A 10 27.69 -10.39 24.26
C ILE A 10 27.80 -10.28 25.79
N GLN A 11 26.96 -10.99 26.55
CA GLN A 11 27.05 -11.04 28.01
C GLN A 11 28.39 -11.63 28.46
N ASP A 12 28.87 -12.68 27.75
CA ASP A 12 30.17 -13.30 27.99
C ASP A 12 31.37 -12.47 27.43
N LYS A 13 31.10 -11.27 26.88
CA LYS A 13 32.08 -10.32 26.29
C LYS A 13 32.89 -10.90 25.12
N GLN A 14 32.34 -11.89 24.42
CA GLN A 14 32.97 -12.52 23.24
C GLN A 14 32.69 -11.74 21.94
N TYR A 15 32.94 -10.44 21.95
CA TYR A 15 32.64 -9.52 20.84
C TYR A 15 33.32 -9.89 19.50
N SER A 16 34.52 -10.45 19.57
CA SER A 16 35.25 -10.88 18.37
C SER A 16 34.56 -12.05 17.68
N THR A 17 34.03 -13.01 18.46
CA THR A 17 33.30 -14.15 17.92
C THR A 17 32.01 -13.67 17.25
N VAL A 18 31.22 -12.83 17.92
CA VAL A 18 30.00 -12.24 17.36
C VAL A 18 30.29 -11.50 16.07
N ARG A 19 31.36 -10.68 16.03
CA ARG A 19 31.74 -9.94 14.84
C ARG A 19 32.11 -10.84 13.67
N THR A 20 32.88 -11.89 13.90
CA THR A 20 33.31 -12.82 12.86
C THR A 20 32.09 -13.57 12.30
N GLU A 21 31.22 -14.06 13.14
CA GLU A 21 30.01 -14.76 12.74
C GLU A 21 29.09 -13.84 11.92
N LEU A 22 28.75 -12.65 12.44
CA LEU A 22 27.87 -11.71 11.74
C LEU A 22 28.47 -11.19 10.42
N SER A 23 29.78 -11.15 10.26
CA SER A 23 30.41 -10.74 9.00
C SER A 23 30.27 -11.75 7.85
N GLU A 24 29.85 -12.97 8.14
CA GLU A 24 29.59 -14.03 7.15
C GLU A 24 28.09 -14.12 6.78
N TRP A 25 27.24 -13.34 7.44
CA TRP A 25 25.78 -13.38 7.25
C TRP A 25 25.36 -12.34 6.23
N ASN A 26 24.15 -12.55 5.66
CA ASN A 26 23.50 -11.56 4.82
C ASN A 26 23.02 -10.37 5.69
N GLU A 27 23.09 -9.18 5.15
CA GLU A 27 22.74 -7.92 5.82
C GLU A 27 21.29 -7.92 6.32
N ALA A 28 20.36 -8.43 5.52
CA ALA A 28 18.95 -8.56 5.89
C ALA A 28 18.74 -9.51 7.08
N ASP A 29 19.47 -10.64 7.14
CA ASP A 29 19.39 -11.58 8.28
C ASP A 29 19.93 -10.95 9.57
N ILE A 30 20.95 -10.11 9.46
CA ILE A 30 21.50 -9.36 10.60
C ILE A 30 20.49 -8.31 11.08
N ALA A 31 19.85 -7.61 10.15
CA ALA A 31 18.80 -6.64 10.46
C ALA A 31 17.62 -7.30 11.19
N GLN A 32 17.19 -8.48 10.73
CA GLN A 32 16.14 -9.25 11.42
C GLN A 32 16.51 -9.58 12.87
N ILE A 33 17.76 -10.00 13.13
CA ILE A 33 18.22 -10.25 14.51
C ILE A 33 18.20 -8.97 15.35
N LEU A 34 18.62 -7.84 14.77
CA LEU A 34 18.55 -6.56 15.46
C LEU A 34 17.11 -6.18 15.79
N GLU A 35 16.17 -6.45 14.89
CA GLU A 35 14.75 -6.23 15.12
C GLU A 35 14.18 -7.07 16.25
N GLU A 36 14.59 -8.34 16.39
CA GLU A 36 14.14 -9.25 17.45
C GLU A 36 14.63 -8.84 18.84
N ILE A 37 15.65 -7.99 18.95
CA ILE A 37 16.19 -7.53 20.23
C ILE A 37 15.32 -6.41 20.80
N GLU A 38 14.52 -6.71 21.84
CA GLU A 38 13.64 -5.71 22.48
C GLU A 38 14.41 -4.65 23.27
N ASP A 39 15.57 -4.99 23.88
CA ASP A 39 16.39 -4.09 24.66
C ASP A 39 17.25 -3.19 23.74
N THR A 40 16.87 -1.94 23.64
CA THR A 40 17.55 -0.95 22.79
C THR A 40 19.05 -0.80 23.10
N GLU A 41 19.49 -0.93 24.37
CA GLU A 41 20.93 -0.87 24.67
C GLU A 41 21.69 -2.06 24.14
N GLN A 42 21.09 -3.25 24.18
CA GLN A 42 21.68 -4.45 23.60
C GLN A 42 21.68 -4.36 22.07
N GLN A 43 20.61 -3.89 21.47
CA GLN A 43 20.47 -3.65 20.05
C GLN A 43 21.61 -2.74 19.52
N VAL A 44 21.83 -1.59 20.15
CA VAL A 44 22.92 -0.67 19.82
C VAL A 44 24.31 -1.32 20.05
N LYS A 45 24.45 -2.16 21.08
CA LYS A 45 25.72 -2.89 21.30
C LYS A 45 26.01 -3.88 20.18
N VAL A 46 25.01 -4.65 19.73
CA VAL A 46 25.14 -5.57 18.60
C VAL A 46 25.52 -4.79 17.35
N PHE A 47 24.78 -3.72 17.04
CA PHE A 47 25.04 -2.87 15.87
C PHE A 47 26.47 -2.31 15.84
N ARG A 48 26.99 -1.84 16.98
CA ARG A 48 28.38 -1.33 17.09
C ARG A 48 29.46 -2.37 16.90
N ILE A 49 29.16 -3.66 17.05
CA ILE A 49 30.11 -4.75 16.83
C ILE A 49 30.27 -5.02 15.33
N LEU A 50 29.30 -4.67 14.50
CA LEU A 50 29.32 -4.90 13.06
C LEU A 50 30.57 -4.29 12.40
N PRO A 51 31.11 -4.93 11.36
CA PRO A 51 32.12 -4.31 10.48
C PRO A 51 31.56 -3.03 9.87
N LYS A 52 32.37 -2.00 9.79
CA LYS A 52 31.95 -0.71 9.20
C LYS A 52 31.54 -0.81 7.73
N SER A 53 32.04 -1.83 7.04
CA SER A 53 31.76 -2.08 5.63
C SER A 53 30.34 -2.55 5.35
N ILE A 54 29.67 -3.14 6.33
CA ILE A 54 28.31 -3.66 6.19
C ILE A 54 27.31 -2.94 7.11
N ALA A 55 27.79 -2.04 7.96
CA ALA A 55 26.93 -1.41 8.96
C ALA A 55 25.88 -0.47 8.35
N ALA A 56 26.18 0.18 7.23
CA ALA A 56 25.22 1.01 6.49
C ALA A 56 24.20 0.13 5.77
N ASP A 57 24.67 -0.93 5.11
CA ASP A 57 23.80 -1.85 4.40
C ASP A 57 22.82 -2.57 5.36
N VAL A 58 23.32 -3.04 6.52
CA VAL A 58 22.44 -3.60 7.59
C VAL A 58 21.47 -2.56 8.12
N PHE A 59 21.89 -1.30 8.19
CA PHE A 59 21.05 -0.22 8.70
C PHE A 59 19.87 0.06 7.75
N ALA A 60 20.07 0.06 6.44
CA ALA A 60 19.03 0.23 5.42
C ALA A 60 17.94 -0.86 5.45
N TYR A 61 18.27 -2.08 5.93
CA TYR A 61 17.27 -3.15 6.11
C TYR A 61 16.48 -3.07 7.43
N LEU A 62 16.78 -2.12 8.30
CA LEU A 62 16.09 -2.03 9.58
C LEU A 62 14.73 -1.31 9.42
N PRO A 63 13.71 -1.70 10.20
CA PRO A 63 12.51 -0.89 10.31
C PRO A 63 12.83 0.52 10.84
N ILE A 64 12.17 1.54 10.30
CA ILE A 64 12.43 2.95 10.57
C ILE A 64 12.47 3.30 12.07
N GLU A 65 11.63 2.66 12.89
CA GLU A 65 11.63 2.88 14.34
C GLU A 65 12.87 2.32 15.03
N VAL A 66 13.51 1.30 14.45
CA VAL A 66 14.77 0.73 14.95
C VAL A 66 15.92 1.63 14.53
N GLU A 67 15.93 2.10 13.30
CA GLU A 67 16.87 3.09 12.79
C GLU A 67 16.90 4.35 13.65
N GLN A 68 15.72 4.94 13.92
CA GLN A 68 15.57 6.12 14.79
C GLN A 68 16.17 5.90 16.18
N LYS A 69 15.97 4.73 16.78
CA LYS A 69 16.52 4.40 18.09
C LYS A 69 18.05 4.28 18.03
N ILE A 70 18.56 3.56 17.04
CA ILE A 70 20.01 3.36 16.87
C ILE A 70 20.68 4.69 16.61
N ILE A 71 20.21 5.48 15.62
CA ILE A 71 20.81 6.74 15.20
C ILE A 71 20.87 7.78 16.33
N THR A 72 19.89 7.77 17.23
CA THR A 72 19.84 8.70 18.37
C THR A 72 20.77 8.30 19.53
N LEU A 73 21.16 7.03 19.62
CA LEU A 73 21.98 6.49 20.72
C LEU A 73 23.44 6.28 20.34
N ILE A 74 23.77 6.26 19.06
CA ILE A 74 25.17 6.22 18.61
C ILE A 74 25.78 7.61 18.65
N THR A 75 27.11 7.68 18.47
CA THR A 75 27.82 8.97 18.45
C THR A 75 27.59 9.71 17.12
N ASP A 76 27.69 11.03 17.15
CA ASP A 76 27.55 11.86 15.92
C ASP A 76 28.49 11.40 14.79
N ARG A 77 29.67 10.90 15.13
CA ARG A 77 30.63 10.38 14.16
C ARG A 77 30.19 9.05 13.54
N GLU A 78 29.60 8.17 14.35
CA GLU A 78 29.04 6.90 13.88
C GLU A 78 27.82 7.18 12.97
N ALA A 79 26.90 8.04 13.41
CA ALA A 79 25.74 8.46 12.64
C ALA A 79 26.13 9.10 11.29
N THR A 80 27.10 10.02 11.30
CA THR A 80 27.61 10.64 10.07
C THR A 80 28.20 9.60 9.12
N ASN A 81 28.91 8.60 9.65
CA ASN A 81 29.50 7.56 8.81
C ASN A 81 28.42 6.67 8.17
N ILE A 82 27.35 6.35 8.89
CA ILE A 82 26.22 5.58 8.35
C ILE A 82 25.56 6.36 7.22
N ILE A 83 25.11 7.59 7.48
CA ILE A 83 24.39 8.42 6.51
C ILE A 83 25.24 8.71 5.24
N ASN A 84 26.55 8.85 5.36
CA ASN A 84 27.41 9.04 4.19
C ASN A 84 27.61 7.78 3.33
N ASN A 85 27.23 6.60 3.84
CA ASN A 85 27.32 5.33 3.12
C ASN A 85 25.95 4.72 2.80
N LEU A 86 24.85 5.32 3.26
CA LEU A 86 23.50 4.98 2.80
C LEU A 86 23.27 5.54 1.41
N MET A 87 22.37 4.94 0.64
CA MET A 87 21.81 5.55 -0.55
C MET A 87 21.00 6.80 -0.17
N ALA A 88 20.80 7.70 -1.10
CA ALA A 88 20.25 9.02 -0.79
C ALA A 88 18.76 8.94 -0.41
N ASP A 89 18.02 8.01 -0.98
CA ASP A 89 16.63 7.66 -0.67
C ASP A 89 16.50 7.12 0.76
N ASP A 90 17.22 6.04 1.13
CA ASP A 90 17.25 5.51 2.50
C ASP A 90 17.56 6.60 3.54
N ALA A 91 18.53 7.46 3.21
CA ALA A 91 18.88 8.56 4.08
C ALA A 91 17.80 9.65 4.14
N ALA A 92 17.04 9.87 3.06
CA ALA A 92 15.91 10.79 3.03
C ALA A 92 14.74 10.26 3.87
N ASP A 93 14.36 9.01 3.71
CA ASP A 93 13.29 8.35 4.47
C ASP A 93 13.57 8.40 5.98
N LEU A 94 14.82 8.10 6.38
CA LEU A 94 15.23 8.28 7.79
C LEU A 94 15.03 9.73 8.25
N MET A 95 15.39 10.73 7.41
CA MET A 95 15.29 12.14 7.79
C MET A 95 13.84 12.62 7.92
N GLU A 96 12.92 12.13 7.10
CA GLU A 96 11.50 12.49 7.16
C GLU A 96 10.88 12.11 8.51
N GLU A 97 11.24 10.96 9.01
CA GLU A 97 10.72 10.41 10.26
C GLU A 97 11.43 10.96 11.51
N MET A 98 12.47 11.79 11.36
CA MET A 98 13.25 12.30 12.51
C MET A 98 12.82 13.71 12.92
N PRO A 99 12.88 14.04 14.23
CA PRO A 99 12.64 15.40 14.68
C PRO A 99 13.59 16.42 14.01
N ALA A 100 13.07 17.56 13.55
CA ALA A 100 13.82 18.58 12.80
C ALA A 100 15.15 19.01 13.44
N GLY A 101 15.25 18.99 14.78
CA GLY A 101 16.48 19.29 15.50
C GLY A 101 17.58 18.25 15.31
N VAL A 102 17.21 16.98 15.18
CA VAL A 102 18.11 15.85 14.90
C VAL A 102 18.54 15.89 13.46
N VAL A 103 17.61 16.04 12.52
CA VAL A 103 17.88 16.19 11.08
C VAL A 103 18.90 17.30 10.83
N LYS A 104 18.69 18.49 11.40
CA LYS A 104 19.63 19.60 11.26
C LYS A 104 21.03 19.27 11.76
N LYS A 105 21.14 18.51 12.86
CA LYS A 105 22.42 18.11 13.44
C LYS A 105 23.13 17.06 12.57
N LEU A 106 22.39 16.08 12.09
CA LEU A 106 22.91 15.04 11.21
C LEU A 106 23.40 15.63 9.88
N LEU A 107 22.54 16.37 9.18
CA LEU A 107 22.88 17.01 7.91
C LEU A 107 24.04 18.02 8.03
N ALA A 108 24.28 18.62 9.18
CA ALA A 108 25.41 19.53 9.38
C ALA A 108 26.79 18.82 9.25
N ASN A 109 26.84 17.52 9.53
CA ASN A 109 28.08 16.75 9.58
C ASN A 109 28.28 15.84 8.34
N VAL A 110 27.24 15.64 7.53
CA VAL A 110 27.25 14.83 6.30
C VAL A 110 27.98 15.55 5.18
N SER A 111 28.51 14.82 4.20
CA SER A 111 29.20 15.36 3.02
C SER A 111 28.30 16.37 2.26
N SER A 112 28.91 17.31 1.55
CA SER A 112 28.16 18.32 0.79
C SER A 112 27.35 17.72 -0.36
N GLU A 113 27.80 16.59 -0.91
CA GLU A 113 27.14 15.84 -1.98
C GLU A 113 25.91 15.15 -1.43
N GLN A 114 26.07 14.26 -0.46
CA GLN A 114 24.99 13.54 0.20
C GLN A 114 23.89 14.49 0.75
N ARG A 115 24.33 15.59 1.41
CA ARG A 115 23.38 16.60 1.90
C ARG A 115 22.56 17.24 0.79
N ARG A 116 23.15 17.48 -0.37
CA ARG A 116 22.45 18.07 -1.52
C ARG A 116 21.42 17.08 -2.04
N ASP A 117 21.81 15.81 -2.15
CA ASP A 117 20.97 14.77 -2.72
C ASP A 117 19.81 14.42 -1.78
N ILE A 118 20.03 14.24 -0.47
CA ILE A 118 18.99 14.12 0.54
C ILE A 118 18.03 15.34 0.51
N ASN A 119 18.55 16.58 0.54
CA ASN A 119 17.71 17.77 0.47
C ASN A 119 16.96 17.92 -0.86
N HIS A 120 17.39 17.26 -1.91
CA HIS A 120 16.70 17.23 -3.19
C HIS A 120 15.50 16.28 -3.10
N LEU A 121 15.67 15.10 -2.55
CA LEU A 121 14.60 14.09 -2.36
C LEU A 121 13.53 14.60 -1.41
N LEU A 122 13.88 15.13 -0.26
CA LEU A 122 12.97 15.73 0.73
C LEU A 122 12.07 16.89 0.23
N ARG A 123 12.15 17.28 -1.03
CA ARG A 123 11.29 18.32 -1.62
C ARG A 123 10.11 17.76 -2.39
N TYR A 124 10.18 16.50 -2.73
CA TYR A 124 9.07 15.87 -3.44
C TYR A 124 7.93 15.55 -2.48
N PRO A 125 6.70 15.53 -2.95
CA PRO A 125 5.58 15.07 -2.14
C PRO A 125 5.77 13.59 -1.76
N ASP A 126 5.32 13.23 -0.57
CA ASP A 126 5.23 11.84 -0.14
C ASP A 126 4.43 11.02 -1.16
N ASP A 127 4.67 9.72 -1.23
CA ASP A 127 4.01 8.79 -2.15
C ASP A 127 4.16 9.13 -3.65
N SER A 128 5.18 9.91 -4.03
CA SER A 128 5.48 10.25 -5.42
C SER A 128 6.74 9.52 -5.93
N ALA A 129 6.87 9.37 -7.26
CA ALA A 129 8.08 8.82 -7.87
C ALA A 129 9.36 9.57 -7.44
N GLY A 130 9.22 10.85 -7.14
CA GLY A 130 10.34 11.67 -6.67
C GLY A 130 10.76 11.42 -5.23
N SER A 131 9.85 10.98 -4.33
CA SER A 131 10.19 10.62 -2.95
C SER A 131 10.84 9.24 -2.86
N ILE A 132 10.43 8.30 -3.69
CA ILE A 132 10.90 6.91 -3.68
C ILE A 132 12.05 6.62 -4.65
N MET A 133 12.60 7.64 -5.34
CA MET A 133 13.68 7.44 -6.31
C MET A 133 15.04 7.56 -5.67
N THR A 134 15.99 6.76 -6.12
CA THR A 134 17.41 6.97 -5.87
C THR A 134 18.06 7.84 -6.94
N VAL A 135 19.10 8.61 -6.59
CA VAL A 135 19.85 9.43 -7.53
C VAL A 135 21.16 8.74 -7.98
N GLU A 136 21.43 7.58 -7.44
CA GLU A 136 22.66 6.79 -7.67
C GLU A 136 22.51 5.85 -8.89
N PHE A 137 22.36 6.41 -10.07
CA PHE A 137 22.29 5.67 -11.33
C PHE A 137 23.53 5.84 -12.23
N VAL A 138 23.69 4.97 -13.22
CA VAL A 138 24.75 5.04 -14.23
C VAL A 138 24.27 5.84 -15.45
N ASP A 139 24.96 6.93 -15.76
CA ASP A 139 24.73 7.72 -16.98
C ASP A 139 25.82 7.45 -18.04
N LEU A 140 25.42 7.41 -19.30
CA LEU A 140 26.29 7.30 -20.48
C LEU A 140 25.99 8.40 -21.49
N LYS A 141 26.90 8.60 -22.44
CA LYS A 141 26.69 9.46 -23.61
C LYS A 141 26.55 8.61 -24.86
N ALA A 142 25.64 8.95 -25.76
CA ALA A 142 25.43 8.23 -27.01
C ALA A 142 26.70 8.12 -27.89
N SER A 143 27.64 9.04 -27.74
CA SER A 143 28.90 9.05 -28.49
C SER A 143 30.03 8.14 -27.97
N LEU A 144 29.79 7.48 -26.81
CA LEU A 144 30.78 6.56 -26.26
C LEU A 144 30.82 5.26 -27.05
N THR A 145 32.02 4.65 -27.14
CA THR A 145 32.12 3.26 -27.56
C THR A 145 31.80 2.31 -26.42
N VAL A 146 31.49 1.05 -26.74
CA VAL A 146 31.23 -0.02 -25.75
C VAL A 146 32.40 -0.10 -24.72
N ALA A 147 33.63 -0.13 -25.19
CA ALA A 147 34.83 -0.15 -24.31
C ALA A 147 34.83 1.03 -23.34
N GLN A 148 34.54 2.25 -23.83
CA GLN A 148 34.51 3.46 -22.99
C GLN A 148 33.33 3.42 -22.00
N ALA A 149 32.20 2.88 -22.40
CA ALA A 149 31.04 2.73 -21.51
C ALA A 149 31.34 1.73 -20.38
N ILE A 150 31.92 0.58 -20.69
CA ILE A 150 32.32 -0.41 -19.68
C ILE A 150 33.34 0.16 -18.71
N GLU A 151 34.32 0.90 -19.21
CA GLU A 151 35.34 1.56 -18.34
C GLU A 151 34.70 2.61 -17.42
N ARG A 152 33.72 3.37 -17.94
CA ARG A 152 32.95 4.32 -17.12
C ARG A 152 32.18 3.60 -16.03
N ILE A 153 31.47 2.51 -16.36
CA ILE A 153 30.70 1.68 -15.40
C ILE A 153 31.64 1.12 -14.32
N ARG A 154 32.81 0.55 -14.70
CA ARG A 154 33.76 0.02 -13.74
C ARG A 154 34.26 1.07 -12.75
N ARG A 155 34.40 2.30 -13.20
CA ARG A 155 34.91 3.40 -12.37
C ARG A 155 33.84 4.00 -11.45
N THR A 156 32.60 4.10 -11.91
CA THR A 156 31.52 4.81 -11.19
C THR A 156 30.49 3.90 -10.57
N GLY A 157 30.41 2.63 -11.00
CA GLY A 157 29.32 1.72 -10.61
C GLY A 157 29.42 1.15 -9.20
N VAL A 158 30.54 1.38 -8.48
CA VAL A 158 30.69 0.92 -7.08
C VAL A 158 29.76 1.70 -6.14
N ASP A 159 29.52 2.98 -6.46
CA ASP A 159 28.67 3.87 -5.65
C ASP A 159 27.31 4.09 -6.32
N LYS A 160 26.82 3.10 -7.08
CA LYS A 160 25.53 3.16 -7.78
C LYS A 160 24.62 2.04 -7.32
N GLU A 161 23.34 2.34 -7.23
CA GLU A 161 22.30 1.40 -6.82
C GLU A 161 22.31 0.15 -7.71
N THR A 162 22.35 0.37 -9.01
CA THR A 162 22.49 -0.73 -9.98
C THR A 162 23.31 -0.33 -11.19
N ILE A 163 24.00 -1.31 -11.78
CA ILE A 163 24.71 -1.18 -13.06
C ILE A 163 24.01 -1.96 -14.19
N ASN A 164 22.89 -2.61 -13.90
CA ASN A 164 22.20 -3.49 -14.85
C ASN A 164 21.67 -2.72 -16.06
N ILE A 165 21.23 -1.48 -15.84
CA ILE A 165 20.74 -0.57 -16.88
C ILE A 165 21.50 0.76 -16.74
N ALA A 166 22.08 1.21 -17.85
CA ALA A 166 22.71 2.53 -17.96
C ALA A 166 21.81 3.45 -18.79
N TYR A 167 21.71 4.70 -18.39
CA TYR A 167 20.85 5.70 -18.99
C TYR A 167 21.65 6.63 -19.90
N VAL A 168 21.23 6.73 -21.15
CA VAL A 168 21.92 7.55 -22.14
C VAL A 168 21.34 8.95 -22.14
N LEU A 169 22.19 9.95 -21.81
CA LEU A 169 21.77 11.34 -21.67
C LEU A 169 22.41 12.21 -22.78
N ASP A 170 21.68 13.25 -23.18
CA ASP A 170 22.22 14.33 -24.00
C ASP A 170 23.03 15.34 -23.16
N LYS A 171 23.40 16.47 -23.76
CA LYS A 171 24.17 17.52 -23.07
C LYS A 171 23.37 18.29 -22.03
N GLU A 172 22.08 18.36 -22.19
CA GLU A 172 21.10 19.02 -21.33
C GLU A 172 20.55 18.07 -20.26
N ARG A 173 21.03 16.81 -20.22
CA ARG A 173 20.60 15.71 -19.32
C ARG A 173 19.23 15.11 -19.64
N HIS A 174 18.68 15.37 -20.83
CA HIS A 174 17.44 14.66 -21.25
C HIS A 174 17.76 13.17 -21.45
N LEU A 175 16.82 12.34 -21.06
CA LEU A 175 16.91 10.90 -21.24
C LEU A 175 16.59 10.54 -22.71
N ILE A 176 17.62 10.12 -23.46
CA ILE A 176 17.51 9.82 -24.90
C ILE A 176 17.61 8.33 -25.23
N GLY A 177 17.96 7.49 -24.27
CA GLY A 177 18.07 6.05 -24.46
C GLY A 177 18.43 5.31 -23.19
N THR A 178 18.31 3.98 -23.26
CA THR A 178 18.76 3.07 -22.21
C THR A 178 19.59 1.95 -22.81
N VAL A 179 20.57 1.42 -22.06
CA VAL A 179 21.39 0.29 -22.46
C VAL A 179 21.55 -0.67 -21.29
N ALA A 180 21.06 -1.89 -21.43
CA ALA A 180 21.30 -2.91 -20.41
C ALA A 180 22.77 -3.41 -20.51
N LEU A 181 23.41 -3.67 -19.37
CA LEU A 181 24.77 -4.16 -19.25
C LEU A 181 25.00 -5.42 -20.12
N ARG A 182 24.01 -6.29 -20.23
CA ARG A 182 24.05 -7.49 -21.09
C ARG A 182 24.38 -7.15 -22.54
N TYR A 183 23.86 -6.05 -23.08
CA TYR A 183 24.13 -5.65 -24.46
C TYR A 183 25.53 -5.10 -24.60
N LEU A 184 26.06 -4.36 -23.63
CA LEU A 184 27.46 -3.91 -23.61
C LEU A 184 28.44 -5.09 -23.64
N LEU A 185 28.09 -6.23 -23.03
CA LEU A 185 28.92 -7.44 -23.02
C LEU A 185 28.82 -8.26 -24.33
N LEU A 186 27.78 -8.05 -25.12
CA LEU A 186 27.51 -8.80 -26.36
C LEU A 186 27.92 -8.06 -27.63
N HIS A 187 28.07 -6.73 -27.59
CA HIS A 187 28.50 -5.89 -28.68
C HIS A 187 30.02 -5.76 -28.73
N ASN A 188 30.58 -5.42 -29.90
CA ASN A 188 32.02 -5.23 -30.04
C ASN A 188 32.47 -3.93 -29.36
N GLU A 189 33.72 -3.90 -28.90
CA GLU A 189 34.30 -2.79 -28.10
C GLU A 189 34.29 -1.44 -28.83
N ASP A 190 34.37 -1.43 -30.16
CA ASP A 190 34.39 -0.25 -31.03
C ASP A 190 33.04 0.28 -31.46
N GLU A 191 31.94 -0.49 -31.23
CA GLU A 191 30.59 -0.05 -31.55
C GLU A 191 30.17 1.15 -30.69
N ILE A 192 29.39 2.07 -31.28
CA ILE A 192 28.94 3.30 -30.60
C ILE A 192 27.60 3.04 -29.92
N ILE A 193 27.46 3.49 -28.68
CA ILE A 193 26.25 3.31 -27.86
C ILE A 193 24.99 3.82 -28.57
N GLY A 194 25.05 4.97 -29.22
CA GLY A 194 23.94 5.59 -29.94
C GLY A 194 23.39 4.77 -31.10
N ASP A 195 24.16 3.79 -31.63
CA ASP A 195 23.74 2.98 -32.77
C ASP A 195 22.85 1.78 -32.37
N PHE A 196 22.88 1.38 -31.08
CA PHE A 196 22.13 0.20 -30.58
C PHE A 196 21.40 0.42 -29.27
N MET A 197 21.47 1.62 -28.67
CA MET A 197 20.68 1.94 -27.47
C MET A 197 19.18 1.76 -27.75
N ASN A 198 18.42 1.43 -26.72
CA ASN A 198 16.97 1.45 -26.81
C ASN A 198 16.45 2.89 -26.65
N ASP A 199 15.88 3.44 -27.72
CA ASP A 199 15.31 4.80 -27.76
C ASP A 199 13.80 4.82 -27.46
N ASN A 200 13.16 3.65 -27.36
CA ASN A 200 11.77 3.52 -26.90
C ASN A 200 11.74 3.51 -25.38
N ILE A 201 11.83 4.67 -24.79
CA ILE A 201 11.95 4.86 -23.34
C ILE A 201 10.58 4.97 -22.70
N ILE A 202 10.41 4.25 -21.60
CA ILE A 202 9.30 4.44 -20.68
C ILE A 202 9.90 5.06 -19.41
N SER A 203 9.39 6.21 -19.03
CA SER A 203 9.80 6.96 -17.83
C SER A 203 8.58 7.49 -17.11
N VAL A 204 8.73 7.86 -15.85
CA VAL A 204 7.70 8.51 -15.05
C VAL A 204 8.16 9.92 -14.65
N ASN A 205 7.21 10.81 -14.39
CA ASN A 205 7.50 12.13 -13.87
C ASN A 205 7.71 12.05 -12.35
N THR A 206 8.52 12.96 -11.79
CA THR A 206 8.75 13.06 -10.34
C THR A 206 7.49 13.17 -9.49
N LEU A 207 6.38 13.64 -10.04
CA LEU A 207 5.10 13.80 -9.35
C LEU A 207 4.11 12.66 -9.64
N THR A 208 4.55 11.62 -10.36
CA THR A 208 3.73 10.43 -10.59
C THR A 208 3.56 9.69 -9.27
N ASP A 209 2.35 9.26 -8.99
CA ASP A 209 1.99 8.48 -7.81
C ASP A 209 2.75 7.13 -7.77
N GLN A 210 3.23 6.72 -6.60
CA GLN A 210 4.03 5.50 -6.43
C GLN A 210 3.26 4.24 -6.84
N GLU A 211 1.93 4.19 -6.63
CA GLU A 211 1.10 3.06 -7.09
C GLU A 211 1.09 2.96 -8.63
N GLU A 212 1.09 4.10 -9.33
CA GLU A 212 1.18 4.13 -10.80
C GLU A 212 2.56 3.67 -11.28
N VAL A 213 3.64 4.08 -10.60
CA VAL A 213 5.01 3.59 -10.89
C VAL A 213 5.06 2.08 -10.74
N ALA A 214 4.54 1.53 -9.64
CA ALA A 214 4.50 0.09 -9.39
C ALA A 214 3.73 -0.66 -10.48
N LYS A 215 2.57 -0.15 -10.91
CA LYS A 215 1.77 -0.72 -12.02
C LYS A 215 2.53 -0.73 -13.34
N LEU A 216 3.25 0.36 -13.66
CA LEU A 216 4.04 0.43 -14.88
C LEU A 216 5.22 -0.54 -14.84
N MET A 217 5.94 -0.64 -13.71
CA MET A 217 7.03 -1.58 -13.56
C MET A 217 6.55 -3.03 -13.68
N GLN A 218 5.42 -3.38 -13.06
CA GLN A 218 4.80 -4.69 -13.20
C GLN A 218 4.36 -4.98 -14.64
N LYS A 219 3.76 -4.01 -15.33
CA LYS A 219 3.25 -4.16 -16.70
C LYS A 219 4.34 -4.46 -17.72
N TYR A 220 5.52 -3.85 -17.54
CA TYR A 220 6.64 -3.96 -18.47
C TYR A 220 7.76 -4.87 -17.98
N ASP A 221 7.60 -5.54 -16.83
CA ASP A 221 8.61 -6.38 -16.17
C ASP A 221 9.95 -5.62 -15.96
N PHE A 222 9.87 -4.35 -15.57
CA PHE A 222 11.04 -3.54 -15.36
C PHE A 222 11.68 -3.80 -13.98
N THR A 223 13.00 -3.86 -13.96
CA THR A 223 13.80 -3.91 -12.72
C THR A 223 14.17 -2.53 -12.21
N THR A 224 14.12 -1.52 -13.09
CA THR A 224 14.34 -0.12 -12.75
C THR A 224 13.50 0.78 -13.64
N MET A 225 12.95 1.86 -13.09
CA MET A 225 12.14 2.86 -13.80
C MET A 225 12.85 4.21 -13.76
N PRO A 226 13.19 4.82 -14.89
CA PRO A 226 13.76 6.15 -14.91
C PRO A 226 12.71 7.21 -14.54
N VAL A 227 13.12 8.14 -13.68
CA VAL A 227 12.31 9.28 -13.22
C VAL A 227 12.85 10.56 -13.86
N VAL A 228 11.95 11.31 -14.51
CA VAL A 228 12.29 12.56 -15.18
C VAL A 228 11.56 13.75 -14.56
N ASP A 229 12.16 14.92 -14.65
CA ASP A 229 11.52 16.18 -14.26
C ASP A 229 10.56 16.69 -15.36
N ASN A 230 9.93 17.85 -15.13
CA ASN A 230 9.03 18.48 -16.10
C ASN A 230 9.72 18.93 -17.40
N GLU A 231 11.04 18.93 -17.45
CA GLU A 231 11.84 19.27 -18.63
C GLU A 231 12.44 18.00 -19.29
N GLU A 232 11.92 16.80 -18.97
CA GLU A 232 12.36 15.50 -19.49
C GLU A 232 13.82 15.16 -19.14
N ARG A 233 14.38 15.75 -18.08
CA ARG A 233 15.74 15.42 -17.59
C ARG A 233 15.66 14.28 -16.61
N LEU A 234 16.57 13.33 -16.76
CA LEU A 234 16.71 12.23 -15.80
C LEU A 234 17.22 12.78 -14.46
N VAL A 235 16.43 12.55 -13.41
CA VAL A 235 16.73 13.01 -12.05
C VAL A 235 16.98 11.85 -11.09
N GLY A 236 16.42 10.68 -11.33
CA GLY A 236 16.60 9.49 -10.51
C GLY A 236 16.08 8.23 -11.19
N ILE A 237 16.10 7.15 -10.46
CA ILE A 237 15.53 5.86 -10.84
C ILE A 237 14.78 5.27 -9.65
N VAL A 238 13.75 4.49 -9.89
CA VAL A 238 13.09 3.65 -8.89
C VAL A 238 13.44 2.20 -9.17
N THR A 239 13.75 1.43 -8.14
CA THR A 239 14.19 0.04 -8.26
C THR A 239 13.06 -0.94 -7.93
N VAL A 240 13.22 -2.21 -8.32
CA VAL A 240 12.16 -3.21 -8.15
C VAL A 240 11.99 -3.66 -6.72
N ASP A 241 13.04 -3.62 -5.91
CA ASP A 241 13.04 -3.93 -4.49
C ASP A 241 12.17 -2.94 -3.72
N ASP A 242 12.37 -1.62 -3.91
CA ASP A 242 11.51 -0.58 -3.32
C ASP A 242 10.04 -0.75 -3.77
N ILE A 243 9.83 -1.07 -5.05
CA ILE A 243 8.47 -1.30 -5.57
C ILE A 243 7.78 -2.52 -4.94
N ILE A 244 8.51 -3.55 -4.55
CA ILE A 244 7.94 -4.70 -3.84
C ILE A 244 7.40 -4.27 -2.47
N ASP A 245 8.12 -3.41 -1.77
CA ASP A 245 7.70 -2.88 -0.47
C ASP A 245 6.51 -1.93 -0.63
N ILE A 246 6.56 -1.01 -1.59
CA ILE A 246 5.45 -0.11 -1.94
C ILE A 246 4.17 -0.90 -2.29
N ILE A 247 4.25 -1.96 -3.09
CA ILE A 247 3.08 -2.79 -3.40
C ILE A 247 2.48 -3.40 -2.13
N THR A 248 3.31 -3.78 -1.17
CA THR A 248 2.85 -4.35 0.10
C THR A 248 2.20 -3.28 0.99
N GLU A 249 2.75 -2.08 1.02
CA GLU A 249 2.21 -0.92 1.74
C GLU A 249 0.86 -0.48 1.16
N GLU A 250 0.77 -0.31 -0.16
CA GLU A 250 -0.47 0.06 -0.85
C GLU A 250 -1.59 -0.97 -0.63
N VAL A 251 -1.26 -2.27 -0.69
CA VAL A 251 -2.23 -3.34 -0.38
C VAL A 251 -2.69 -3.27 1.08
N THR A 252 -1.79 -2.97 2.01
CA THR A 252 -2.11 -2.83 3.44
C THR A 252 -2.97 -1.60 3.67
N GLU A 253 -2.65 -0.48 3.04
CA GLU A 253 -3.42 0.75 3.06
C GLU A 253 -4.84 0.53 2.56
N ASP A 254 -5.01 -0.11 1.41
CA ASP A 254 -6.29 -0.48 0.81
C ASP A 254 -7.13 -1.34 1.77
N ILE A 255 -6.52 -2.34 2.41
CA ILE A 255 -7.21 -3.21 3.39
C ILE A 255 -7.68 -2.38 4.60
N GLU A 256 -6.87 -1.49 5.12
CA GLU A 256 -7.22 -0.64 6.26
C GLU A 256 -8.31 0.37 5.90
N LYS A 257 -8.23 1.02 4.74
CA LYS A 257 -9.27 1.90 4.19
C LYS A 257 -10.60 1.16 4.00
N MET A 258 -10.56 -0.05 3.42
CA MET A 258 -11.75 -0.91 3.26
C MET A 258 -12.38 -1.31 4.60
N ALA A 259 -11.59 -1.37 5.67
CA ALA A 259 -12.08 -1.63 7.03
C ALA A 259 -12.49 -0.36 7.78
N ALA A 260 -12.46 0.81 7.15
CA ALA A 260 -12.69 2.12 7.76
C ALA A 260 -11.72 2.40 8.94
N ILE A 261 -10.45 2.14 8.71
CA ILE A 261 -9.32 2.45 9.61
C ILE A 261 -8.45 3.49 8.91
N VAL A 262 -7.92 4.44 9.64
CA VAL A 262 -6.89 5.36 9.09
C VAL A 262 -5.58 4.58 8.95
N PRO A 263 -4.95 4.56 7.78
CA PRO A 263 -3.77 3.77 7.49
C PRO A 263 -2.58 3.98 8.44
N SER A 264 -1.68 2.99 8.50
CA SER A 264 -0.52 2.97 9.38
C SER A 264 0.64 2.18 8.81
N ASP A 265 1.79 2.81 8.68
CA ASP A 265 3.04 2.19 8.25
C ASP A 265 3.71 1.36 9.37
N LYS A 266 3.20 1.44 10.59
CA LYS A 266 3.74 0.76 11.76
C LYS A 266 3.18 -0.65 11.94
N SER A 267 4.05 -1.59 12.28
CA SER A 267 3.66 -2.93 12.69
C SER A 267 2.66 -2.89 13.87
N TYR A 268 1.63 -3.73 13.82
CA TYR A 268 0.57 -3.82 14.84
C TYR A 268 1.09 -3.95 16.27
N MET A 269 2.11 -4.78 16.49
CA MET A 269 2.66 -5.02 17.84
C MET A 269 3.44 -3.81 18.38
N ARG A 270 3.91 -2.92 17.51
CA ARG A 270 4.67 -1.71 17.88
C ARG A 270 3.78 -0.49 18.03
N THR A 271 2.57 -0.52 17.44
CA THR A 271 1.61 0.59 17.56
C THR A 271 1.01 0.64 18.96
N SER A 272 1.03 1.81 19.59
CA SER A 272 0.46 1.98 20.93
C SER A 272 -1.08 1.87 20.92
N VAL A 273 -1.66 1.44 22.06
CA VAL A 273 -3.12 1.34 22.21
C VAL A 273 -3.82 2.68 21.92
N PHE A 274 -3.23 3.79 22.33
CA PHE A 274 -3.79 5.13 22.10
C PHE A 274 -3.74 5.53 20.62
N GLU A 275 -2.67 5.22 19.93
CA GLU A 275 -2.51 5.46 18.48
C GLU A 275 -3.51 4.60 17.67
N THR A 276 -3.61 3.32 17.99
CA THR A 276 -4.60 2.43 17.38
C THR A 276 -6.03 2.94 17.61
N TRP A 277 -6.34 3.41 18.84
CA TRP A 277 -7.63 4.03 19.14
C TRP A 277 -7.88 5.27 18.29
N LYS A 278 -6.89 6.18 18.19
CA LYS A 278 -6.98 7.42 17.41
C LYS A 278 -7.28 7.16 15.93
N LYS A 279 -6.70 6.09 15.36
CA LYS A 279 -6.90 5.71 13.95
C LYS A 279 -8.28 5.09 13.67
N ARG A 280 -8.91 4.48 14.65
CA ARG A 280 -10.21 3.79 14.50
C ARG A 280 -11.41 4.66 14.88
N ILE A 281 -11.28 5.53 15.89
CA ILE A 281 -12.40 6.25 16.50
C ILE A 281 -13.13 7.22 15.54
N PRO A 282 -12.47 7.97 14.65
CA PRO A 282 -13.15 8.89 13.76
C PRO A 282 -14.21 8.20 12.88
N TRP A 283 -13.85 7.06 12.29
CA TRP A 283 -14.74 6.28 11.44
C TRP A 283 -15.88 5.64 12.26
N LEU A 284 -15.58 5.11 13.44
CA LEU A 284 -16.62 4.54 14.31
C LEU A 284 -17.64 5.59 14.75
N LEU A 285 -17.21 6.81 15.02
CA LEU A 285 -18.12 7.92 15.33
C LEU A 285 -18.96 8.31 14.12
N LEU A 286 -18.37 8.39 12.93
CA LEU A 286 -19.10 8.66 11.70
C LEU A 286 -20.18 7.61 11.45
N LEU A 287 -19.85 6.33 11.56
CA LEU A 287 -20.79 5.21 11.37
C LEU A 287 -21.87 5.21 12.46
N MET A 288 -21.54 5.54 13.70
CA MET A 288 -22.52 5.66 14.78
C MET A 288 -23.55 6.78 14.49
N VAL A 289 -23.10 7.94 14.01
CA VAL A 289 -23.99 9.03 13.58
C VAL A 289 -24.84 8.57 12.40
N SER A 290 -24.26 7.88 11.44
CA SER A 290 -24.96 7.35 10.27
C SER A 290 -26.06 6.34 10.66
N ALA A 291 -25.82 5.49 11.67
CA ALA A 291 -26.81 4.55 12.18
C ALA A 291 -28.07 5.22 12.74
N THR A 292 -28.02 6.50 13.13
CA THR A 292 -29.21 7.24 13.58
C THR A 292 -30.25 7.41 12.47
N PHE A 293 -29.82 7.47 11.19
CA PHE A 293 -30.75 7.53 10.05
C PHE A 293 -31.53 6.23 9.92
N THR A 294 -30.88 5.09 10.11
CA THR A 294 -31.52 3.77 10.11
C THR A 294 -32.56 3.67 11.23
N GLY A 295 -32.21 4.14 12.43
CA GLY A 295 -33.15 4.24 13.55
C GLY A 295 -34.38 5.12 13.24
N GLY A 296 -34.14 6.24 12.54
CA GLY A 296 -35.23 7.13 12.09
C GLY A 296 -36.19 6.45 11.10
N ILE A 297 -35.68 5.63 10.17
CA ILE A 297 -36.51 4.85 9.25
C ILE A 297 -37.37 3.87 10.02
N ILE A 298 -36.80 3.09 10.95
CA ILE A 298 -37.54 2.13 11.78
C ILE A 298 -38.67 2.82 12.54
N ARG A 299 -38.39 4.00 13.13
CA ARG A 299 -39.38 4.77 13.85
C ARG A 299 -40.58 5.21 12.98
N ASN A 300 -40.33 5.57 11.72
CA ASN A 300 -41.41 5.96 10.79
C ASN A 300 -42.38 4.81 10.47
N PHE A 301 -42.00 3.55 10.70
CA PHE A 301 -42.81 2.36 10.50
C PHE A 301 -43.22 1.69 11.81
N GLU A 302 -43.18 2.38 12.93
CA GLU A 302 -43.50 1.86 14.26
C GLU A 302 -44.93 1.30 14.33
N GLU A 303 -45.92 1.96 13.69
CA GLU A 303 -47.32 1.50 13.66
C GLU A 303 -47.47 0.17 12.89
N ALA A 304 -46.76 0.03 11.76
CA ALA A 304 -46.74 -1.21 10.99
C ALA A 304 -46.11 -2.36 11.78
N LEU A 305 -45.06 -2.08 12.51
CA LEU A 305 -44.37 -3.04 13.39
C LEU A 305 -45.22 -3.42 14.60
N ALA A 306 -45.95 -2.47 15.19
CA ALA A 306 -46.89 -2.76 16.28
C ALA A 306 -48.02 -3.67 15.83
N THR A 307 -48.50 -3.52 14.58
CA THR A 307 -49.56 -4.37 14.00
C THR A 307 -49.05 -5.79 13.71
N CYS A 308 -47.79 -5.95 13.32
CA CYS A 308 -47.16 -7.24 13.00
C CYS A 308 -45.77 -7.36 13.60
N THR A 309 -45.66 -7.58 14.91
CA THR A 309 -44.42 -7.65 15.68
C THR A 309 -43.44 -8.70 15.18
N VAL A 310 -43.89 -9.74 14.50
CA VAL A 310 -43.04 -10.78 13.90
C VAL A 310 -42.08 -10.20 12.86
N LEU A 311 -42.41 -9.08 12.22
CA LEU A 311 -41.52 -8.41 11.25
C LEU A 311 -40.24 -7.91 11.85
N THR A 312 -40.21 -7.50 13.12
CA THR A 312 -39.02 -7.03 13.81
C THR A 312 -37.92 -8.08 13.88
N MET A 313 -38.31 -9.37 13.96
CA MET A 313 -37.32 -10.47 14.06
C MET A 313 -36.42 -10.60 12.83
N PHE A 314 -36.89 -10.13 11.67
CA PHE A 314 -36.18 -10.31 10.39
C PHE A 314 -35.36 -9.10 9.97
N ILE A 315 -35.49 -7.95 10.66
CA ILE A 315 -34.72 -6.74 10.39
C ILE A 315 -33.19 -7.02 10.44
N PRO A 316 -32.66 -7.63 11.51
CA PRO A 316 -31.19 -7.89 11.56
C PRO A 316 -30.73 -8.79 10.42
N MET A 317 -31.49 -9.84 10.08
CA MET A 317 -31.12 -10.75 9.00
C MET A 317 -31.11 -10.06 7.64
N LEU A 318 -32.06 -9.19 7.35
CA LEU A 318 -32.18 -8.48 6.08
C LEU A 318 -31.04 -7.46 5.92
N MET A 319 -30.73 -6.71 6.99
CA MET A 319 -29.64 -5.74 7.02
C MET A 319 -28.30 -6.44 6.85
N ASP A 320 -28.00 -7.44 7.69
CA ASP A 320 -26.74 -8.18 7.63
C ASP A 320 -26.50 -8.82 6.25
N THR A 321 -27.54 -9.52 5.71
CA THR A 321 -27.42 -10.14 4.38
C THR A 321 -27.24 -9.10 3.27
N GLY A 322 -27.94 -7.97 3.36
CA GLY A 322 -27.77 -6.85 2.43
C GLY A 322 -26.37 -6.26 2.50
N GLY A 323 -25.91 -5.89 3.69
CA GLY A 323 -24.58 -5.35 3.93
C GLY A 323 -23.46 -6.25 3.40
N ASN A 324 -23.54 -7.55 3.74
CA ASN A 324 -22.57 -8.54 3.27
C ASN A 324 -22.59 -8.71 1.73
N ALA A 325 -23.79 -8.72 1.12
CA ALA A 325 -23.90 -8.82 -0.34
C ALA A 325 -23.34 -7.60 -1.06
N GLY A 326 -23.54 -6.40 -0.51
CA GLY A 326 -22.97 -5.15 -1.02
C GLY A 326 -21.45 -5.09 -0.85
N GLY A 327 -20.96 -5.48 0.32
CA GLY A 327 -19.51 -5.56 0.61
C GLY A 327 -18.77 -6.50 -0.33
N GLN A 328 -19.33 -7.71 -0.60
CA GLN A 328 -18.74 -8.64 -1.57
C GLN A 328 -18.63 -8.04 -2.98
N ALA A 329 -19.65 -7.33 -3.43
CA ALA A 329 -19.63 -6.67 -4.73
C ALA A 329 -18.57 -5.56 -4.74
N SER A 330 -18.55 -4.72 -3.70
CA SER A 330 -17.62 -3.60 -3.58
C SER A 330 -16.15 -4.03 -3.62
N VAL A 331 -15.77 -4.99 -2.77
CA VAL A 331 -14.38 -5.49 -2.73
C VAL A 331 -13.94 -6.04 -4.10
N THR A 332 -14.84 -6.76 -4.80
CA THR A 332 -14.55 -7.28 -6.14
C THR A 332 -14.32 -6.15 -7.15
N ILE A 333 -15.15 -5.11 -7.09
CA ILE A 333 -15.04 -3.98 -8.02
C ILE A 333 -13.85 -3.08 -7.69
N ILE A 334 -13.59 -2.81 -6.41
CA ILE A 334 -12.39 -2.07 -5.96
C ILE A 334 -11.14 -2.76 -6.49
N ARG A 335 -11.04 -4.08 -6.31
CA ARG A 335 -9.91 -4.84 -6.83
C ARG A 335 -9.79 -4.78 -8.36
N GLY A 336 -10.91 -4.87 -9.08
CA GLY A 336 -10.92 -4.74 -10.54
C GLY A 336 -10.53 -3.34 -11.02
N LEU A 337 -10.86 -2.29 -10.25
CA LEU A 337 -10.46 -0.91 -10.53
C LEU A 337 -8.97 -0.66 -10.23
N SER A 338 -8.43 -1.26 -9.17
CA SER A 338 -7.01 -1.18 -8.81
C SER A 338 -6.14 -1.91 -9.83
N LEU A 339 -6.59 -3.06 -10.36
CA LEU A 339 -5.90 -3.82 -11.41
C LEU A 339 -6.13 -3.30 -12.83
N GLU A 340 -6.88 -2.21 -13.00
CA GLU A 340 -7.28 -1.66 -14.32
C GLU A 340 -8.06 -2.66 -15.21
N GLU A 341 -8.64 -3.73 -14.61
CA GLU A 341 -9.51 -4.68 -15.32
C GLU A 341 -10.90 -4.10 -15.61
N ILE A 342 -11.29 -3.05 -14.86
CA ILE A 342 -12.57 -2.35 -14.93
C ILE A 342 -12.32 -0.86 -14.99
N GLU A 343 -12.94 -0.20 -15.97
CA GLU A 343 -12.97 1.26 -16.10
C GLU A 343 -14.38 1.80 -15.88
N PHE A 344 -14.49 3.13 -15.70
CA PHE A 344 -15.80 3.75 -15.48
C PHE A 344 -16.76 3.53 -16.66
N GLU A 345 -16.24 3.47 -17.88
CA GLU A 345 -16.98 3.21 -19.11
C GLU A 345 -17.69 1.85 -19.10
N ASP A 346 -17.20 0.91 -18.32
CA ASP A 346 -17.78 -0.42 -18.17
C ASP A 346 -18.95 -0.49 -17.17
N ILE A 347 -19.35 0.64 -16.55
CA ILE A 347 -20.35 0.68 -15.47
C ILE A 347 -21.63 -0.10 -15.81
N PHE A 348 -22.16 0.04 -17.02
CA PHE A 348 -23.39 -0.68 -17.43
C PHE A 348 -23.16 -2.19 -17.59
N LYS A 349 -21.97 -2.61 -18.06
CA LYS A 349 -21.61 -4.04 -18.17
C LYS A 349 -21.48 -4.66 -16.77
N VAL A 350 -20.81 -3.93 -15.87
CA VAL A 350 -20.61 -4.34 -14.47
C VAL A 350 -21.96 -4.43 -13.76
N MET A 351 -22.80 -3.39 -13.84
CA MET A 351 -24.14 -3.39 -13.26
C MET A 351 -24.99 -4.55 -13.79
N TRP A 352 -24.94 -4.83 -15.08
CA TRP A 352 -25.70 -5.95 -15.66
C TRP A 352 -25.18 -7.32 -15.20
N LYS A 353 -23.87 -7.45 -15.01
CA LYS A 353 -23.26 -8.67 -14.46
C LYS A 353 -23.70 -8.85 -13.00
N GLU A 354 -23.53 -7.82 -12.17
CA GLU A 354 -23.88 -7.86 -10.75
C GLU A 354 -25.38 -8.03 -10.52
N PHE A 355 -26.24 -7.45 -11.35
CA PHE A 355 -27.68 -7.68 -11.31
C PHE A 355 -28.05 -9.17 -11.48
N ARG A 356 -27.43 -9.85 -12.46
CA ARG A 356 -27.66 -11.30 -12.67
C ARG A 356 -27.13 -12.13 -11.50
N VAL A 357 -25.97 -11.78 -10.96
CA VAL A 357 -25.40 -12.42 -9.77
C VAL A 357 -26.33 -12.19 -8.57
N ALA A 358 -26.83 -10.98 -8.40
CA ALA A 358 -27.76 -10.63 -7.32
C ALA A 358 -29.05 -11.45 -7.37
N LEU A 359 -29.65 -11.63 -8.57
CA LEU A 359 -30.83 -12.46 -8.73
C LEU A 359 -30.55 -13.94 -8.40
N ALA A 360 -29.41 -14.47 -8.83
CA ALA A 360 -29.03 -15.84 -8.51
C ALA A 360 -28.80 -16.04 -7.00
N CYS A 361 -28.03 -15.16 -6.36
CA CYS A 361 -27.79 -15.19 -4.91
C CYS A 361 -29.08 -14.97 -4.13
N GLY A 362 -29.84 -13.94 -4.49
CA GLY A 362 -31.11 -13.61 -3.82
C GLY A 362 -32.14 -14.72 -3.91
N ALA A 363 -32.30 -15.35 -5.08
CA ALA A 363 -33.19 -16.50 -5.26
C ALA A 363 -32.77 -17.70 -4.41
N THR A 364 -31.48 -18.03 -4.40
CA THR A 364 -30.95 -19.14 -3.58
C THR A 364 -31.19 -18.88 -2.10
N LEU A 365 -30.85 -17.68 -1.62
CA LEU A 365 -31.07 -17.28 -0.22
C LEU A 365 -32.58 -17.28 0.13
N ALA A 366 -33.39 -16.77 -0.76
CA ALA A 366 -34.85 -16.76 -0.55
C ALA A 366 -35.47 -18.17 -0.42
N VAL A 367 -35.04 -19.12 -1.28
CA VAL A 367 -35.50 -20.51 -1.19
C VAL A 367 -35.05 -21.16 0.13
N CYS A 368 -33.79 -21.06 0.48
CA CYS A 368 -33.27 -21.61 1.73
C CYS A 368 -33.95 -20.98 2.95
N ASN A 369 -34.08 -19.65 2.95
CA ASN A 369 -34.72 -18.93 4.04
C ASN A 369 -36.22 -19.23 4.13
N PHE A 370 -36.94 -19.41 3.01
CA PHE A 370 -38.36 -19.79 3.01
C PHE A 370 -38.57 -21.13 3.72
N VAL A 371 -37.74 -22.12 3.43
CA VAL A 371 -37.81 -23.42 4.12
C VAL A 371 -37.51 -23.24 5.62
N LYS A 372 -36.50 -22.46 5.98
CA LYS A 372 -36.15 -22.15 7.38
C LYS A 372 -37.34 -21.50 8.11
N LEU A 373 -37.96 -20.47 7.52
CA LEU A 373 -39.05 -19.72 8.09
C LEU A 373 -40.27 -20.57 8.37
N LEU A 374 -40.58 -21.55 7.50
CA LEU A 374 -41.73 -22.46 7.69
C LEU A 374 -41.41 -23.59 8.67
N THR A 375 -40.23 -24.12 8.70
CA THR A 375 -39.85 -25.30 9.50
C THR A 375 -39.40 -24.96 10.91
N PHE A 376 -38.48 -23.99 11.04
CA PHE A 376 -37.83 -23.59 12.30
C PHE A 376 -38.61 -22.43 12.98
N ASP A 377 -38.80 -21.35 12.25
CA ASP A 377 -39.43 -20.14 12.83
C ASP A 377 -40.96 -20.25 12.88
N LYS A 378 -41.54 -21.19 12.14
CA LYS A 378 -42.98 -21.50 12.10
C LYS A 378 -43.90 -20.29 11.85
N VAL A 379 -43.41 -19.36 11.01
CA VAL A 379 -44.18 -18.16 10.64
C VAL A 379 -45.17 -18.47 9.54
N GLY A 380 -46.21 -17.64 9.44
CA GLY A 380 -47.22 -17.80 8.40
C GLY A 380 -46.64 -17.59 6.99
N VAL A 381 -47.16 -18.33 6.01
CA VAL A 381 -46.71 -18.31 4.61
C VAL A 381 -46.63 -16.89 4.03
N ARG A 382 -47.60 -16.01 4.37
CA ARG A 382 -47.61 -14.62 3.88
C ARG A 382 -46.41 -13.82 4.39
N VAL A 383 -46.07 -13.94 5.68
CA VAL A 383 -44.90 -13.30 6.26
C VAL A 383 -43.63 -13.87 5.65
N ALA A 384 -43.53 -15.20 5.50
CA ALA A 384 -42.38 -15.84 4.85
C ALA A 384 -42.18 -15.34 3.42
N MET A 385 -43.23 -15.18 2.62
CA MET A 385 -43.14 -14.63 1.27
C MET A 385 -42.66 -13.18 1.25
N VAL A 386 -43.15 -12.33 2.16
CA VAL A 386 -42.71 -10.93 2.28
C VAL A 386 -41.23 -10.86 2.60
N VAL A 387 -40.79 -11.62 3.59
CA VAL A 387 -39.37 -11.64 4.00
C VAL A 387 -38.44 -12.13 2.87
N CYS A 388 -38.86 -13.21 2.19
CA CYS A 388 -38.06 -13.78 1.08
C CYS A 388 -38.04 -12.86 -0.15
N LEU A 389 -39.17 -12.22 -0.48
CA LEU A 389 -39.18 -11.22 -1.57
C LEU A 389 -38.27 -10.02 -1.24
N THR A 390 -38.39 -9.52 -0.01
CA THR A 390 -37.50 -8.43 0.46
C THR A 390 -36.06 -8.84 0.39
N LEU A 391 -35.69 -10.06 0.76
CA LEU A 391 -34.36 -10.56 0.72
C LEU A 391 -33.78 -10.50 -0.71
N VAL A 392 -34.51 -10.91 -1.73
CA VAL A 392 -34.11 -10.80 -3.14
C VAL A 392 -33.91 -9.34 -3.54
N VAL A 393 -34.85 -8.46 -3.17
CA VAL A 393 -34.74 -7.01 -3.48
C VAL A 393 -33.59 -6.38 -2.75
N ALA A 394 -33.39 -6.66 -1.46
CA ALA A 394 -32.28 -6.12 -0.66
C ALA A 394 -30.90 -6.54 -1.23
N VAL A 395 -30.71 -7.81 -1.56
CA VAL A 395 -29.47 -8.31 -2.18
C VAL A 395 -29.24 -7.66 -3.54
N THR A 396 -30.30 -7.43 -4.32
CA THR A 396 -30.18 -6.76 -5.63
C THR A 396 -29.74 -5.30 -5.48
N ILE A 397 -30.40 -4.55 -4.60
CA ILE A 397 -30.04 -3.15 -4.30
C ILE A 397 -28.59 -3.09 -3.77
N ALA A 398 -28.26 -3.98 -2.83
CA ALA A 398 -26.95 -4.02 -2.20
C ALA A 398 -25.81 -4.23 -3.20
N LYS A 399 -25.93 -5.22 -4.08
CA LYS A 399 -24.91 -5.50 -5.09
C LYS A 399 -24.79 -4.39 -6.13
N LEU A 400 -25.89 -3.77 -6.54
CA LEU A 400 -25.85 -2.63 -7.46
C LEU A 400 -25.18 -1.41 -6.81
N ILE A 401 -25.46 -1.12 -5.56
CA ILE A 401 -24.80 -0.02 -4.82
C ILE A 401 -23.33 -0.36 -4.63
N GLY A 402 -23.01 -1.59 -4.21
CA GLY A 402 -21.66 -2.05 -4.01
C GLY A 402 -20.77 -1.97 -5.25
N CYS A 403 -21.34 -2.08 -6.46
CA CYS A 403 -20.54 -1.90 -7.67
C CYS A 403 -20.50 -0.44 -8.16
N VAL A 404 -21.57 0.34 -8.00
CA VAL A 404 -21.66 1.71 -8.54
C VAL A 404 -20.85 2.70 -7.70
N LEU A 405 -20.88 2.59 -6.37
CA LEU A 405 -20.22 3.56 -5.50
C LEU A 405 -18.69 3.63 -5.68
N PRO A 406 -17.93 2.52 -5.70
CA PRO A 406 -16.49 2.58 -5.95
C PRO A 406 -16.14 3.14 -7.34
N MET A 407 -16.91 2.78 -8.38
CA MET A 407 -16.70 3.30 -9.73
C MET A 407 -16.95 4.81 -9.82
N LEU A 408 -17.95 5.32 -9.11
CA LEU A 408 -18.22 6.75 -9.02
C LEU A 408 -17.12 7.47 -8.23
N ALA A 409 -16.64 6.89 -7.13
CA ALA A 409 -15.55 7.44 -6.33
C ALA A 409 -14.30 7.66 -7.20
N LYS A 410 -13.85 6.63 -7.91
CA LYS A 410 -12.70 6.73 -8.84
C LYS A 410 -12.90 7.83 -9.88
N LYS A 411 -14.11 7.93 -10.47
CA LYS A 411 -14.41 8.96 -11.48
C LYS A 411 -14.28 10.39 -10.97
N ILE A 412 -14.61 10.65 -9.72
CA ILE A 412 -14.53 12.00 -9.12
C ILE A 412 -13.20 12.24 -8.39
N GLY A 413 -12.23 11.32 -8.53
CA GLY A 413 -10.89 11.44 -7.95
C GLY A 413 -10.81 11.08 -6.47
N PHE A 414 -11.80 10.33 -5.92
CA PHE A 414 -11.73 9.75 -4.60
C PHE A 414 -11.24 8.31 -4.68
N ASP A 415 -10.49 7.90 -3.65
CA ASP A 415 -10.05 6.54 -3.52
C ASP A 415 -11.26 5.58 -3.37
N PRO A 416 -11.38 4.58 -4.28
CA PRO A 416 -12.47 3.61 -4.22
C PRO A 416 -12.50 2.78 -2.94
N ALA A 417 -11.33 2.52 -2.30
CA ALA A 417 -11.22 1.73 -1.09
C ALA A 417 -11.99 2.33 0.08
N VAL A 418 -12.05 3.65 0.18
CA VAL A 418 -12.83 4.38 1.19
C VAL A 418 -14.33 4.11 1.07
N MET A 419 -14.83 3.81 -0.16
CA MET A 419 -16.24 3.49 -0.41
C MET A 419 -16.58 2.01 -0.17
N ALA A 420 -15.77 1.30 0.62
CA ALA A 420 -15.94 -0.11 0.88
C ALA A 420 -17.01 -0.41 1.97
N SER A 421 -16.87 -1.57 2.58
CA SER A 421 -17.91 -2.25 3.35
C SER A 421 -18.71 -1.38 4.36
N PRO A 422 -18.09 -0.60 5.26
CA PRO A 422 -18.87 0.10 6.29
C PRO A 422 -19.77 1.23 5.76
N PHE A 423 -19.32 1.91 4.70
CA PHE A 423 -20.10 2.98 4.08
C PHE A 423 -21.27 2.42 3.27
N ILE A 424 -21.00 1.34 2.52
CA ILE A 424 -22.02 0.62 1.74
C ILE A 424 -23.08 0.02 2.66
N THR A 425 -22.67 -0.64 3.76
CA THR A 425 -23.64 -1.26 4.69
C THR A 425 -24.65 -0.24 5.20
N THR A 426 -24.23 0.95 5.57
CA THR A 426 -25.13 1.99 6.07
C THR A 426 -26.18 2.40 5.03
N ILE A 427 -25.78 2.58 3.77
CA ILE A 427 -26.70 2.94 2.68
C ILE A 427 -27.64 1.77 2.37
N VAL A 428 -27.08 0.57 2.29
CA VAL A 428 -27.83 -0.66 1.99
C VAL A 428 -28.83 -0.96 3.09
N ASP A 429 -28.50 -0.78 4.36
CA ASP A 429 -29.39 -0.97 5.49
C ASP A 429 -30.62 -0.07 5.40
N ALA A 430 -30.38 1.23 5.14
CA ALA A 430 -31.47 2.18 4.98
C ALA A 430 -32.40 1.80 3.83
N LEU A 431 -31.86 1.48 2.66
CA LEU A 431 -32.65 1.11 1.48
C LEU A 431 -33.34 -0.25 1.61
N SER A 432 -32.68 -1.21 2.24
CA SER A 432 -33.26 -2.54 2.52
C SER A 432 -34.45 -2.45 3.48
N LEU A 433 -34.35 -1.59 4.51
CA LEU A 433 -35.45 -1.34 5.43
C LEU A 433 -36.64 -0.63 4.74
N ILE A 434 -36.37 0.38 3.93
CA ILE A 434 -37.43 1.06 3.16
C ILE A 434 -38.12 0.04 2.24
N ALA A 435 -37.38 -0.78 1.51
CA ALA A 435 -37.94 -1.82 0.66
C ALA A 435 -38.73 -2.84 1.46
N TYR A 436 -38.18 -3.25 2.63
CA TYR A 436 -38.89 -4.21 3.53
C TYR A 436 -40.25 -3.70 3.98
N PHE A 437 -40.25 -2.50 4.52
CA PHE A 437 -41.50 -1.94 5.02
C PHE A 437 -42.50 -1.63 3.89
N ALA A 438 -42.03 -1.16 2.74
CA ALA A 438 -42.90 -0.94 1.57
C ALA A 438 -43.54 -2.24 1.08
N ILE A 439 -42.79 -3.33 1.01
CA ILE A 439 -43.30 -4.65 0.64
C ILE A 439 -44.27 -5.18 1.72
N ALA A 440 -43.85 -5.11 3.00
CA ALA A 440 -44.64 -5.60 4.11
C ALA A 440 -46.04 -4.88 4.21
N THR A 441 -46.02 -3.56 4.15
CA THR A 441 -47.25 -2.73 4.19
C THR A 441 -48.22 -3.12 3.08
N ARG A 442 -47.67 -3.27 1.85
CA ARG A 442 -48.51 -3.58 0.69
C ARG A 442 -49.06 -5.01 0.69
N PHE A 443 -48.25 -6.00 1.06
CA PHE A 443 -48.64 -7.43 0.99
C PHE A 443 -49.41 -7.92 2.21
N LEU A 444 -49.21 -7.30 3.37
CA LEU A 444 -49.90 -7.65 4.61
C LEU A 444 -51.05 -6.70 4.93
N ASN A 445 -51.30 -5.68 4.06
CA ASN A 445 -52.33 -4.64 4.26
C ASN A 445 -52.20 -3.95 5.63
N LEU A 446 -50.95 -3.61 6.01
CA LEU A 446 -50.68 -2.86 7.24
C LEU A 446 -50.95 -1.37 6.96
N SER A 447 -51.91 -0.81 7.63
CA SER A 447 -52.30 0.61 7.54
C SER A 447 -51.64 1.41 8.65
#